data_cce3f0aef3515d812d775c3aa71df097
#
_entry.id   cce3f0aef3515d812d775c3aa71df097
#
_cell.length_a   1.000
_cell.length_b   1.000
_cell.length_c   1.000
_cell.angle_alpha   90.00
_cell.angle_beta   90.00
_cell.angle_gamma   90.00
#
_symmetry.space_group_name_H-M   'P 1'
#
loop_
_entity.id
_entity.type
_entity.pdbx_description
1 polymer ?
#
loop_
_entity_poly.entity_id
_entity_poly.type
_entity_poly.pdbx_seq_one_letter_code
_entity_poly.pdbx_strand_id
1 'polypeptide(L)'
;MHEPHLDRRLFLKGTAATGAALALGATAAPTASAAPGGFPDYTYVRTLLTPSQLAYNPTGEIIFPTVRGVYDRLPASGRLGRYYLYYAPHDAPGGICLAYGDSLEGPFREYPHNPIVSNKWSPHYSVSHVSSPHVMWHAGRKEMWLYFHGENTTTRLARSTDGIHFTYDKVVLNTSMLPSGTTETSYARVFPHELPSRVAHYVMVFMVNNTTNHRDIGWGWSADGRTWTFAQEPLVRHGDVGAVNVGGPHLLHRNDSTYVVYNKDKESGGDLMITEVGNDFSLRRHLGVFYDSRGSAPENGRAAAPSFGTDHGVPYMIYEAGERLAGAIAMARG
;
A
#
# COMPACT_ATOMS: atom_id res chain seq x y z
N MET A 1 -54.36 -27.77 14.44
CA MET A 1 -54.34 -29.18 14.85
C MET A 1 -52.90 -29.56 15.18
N HIS A 2 -52.71 -29.65 16.47
CA HIS A 2 -51.87 -30.58 17.24
C HIS A 2 -50.36 -30.62 16.98
N GLU A 3 -49.65 -29.97 17.92
CA GLU A 3 -48.42 -30.54 18.48
C GLU A 3 -48.67 -31.89 19.16
N PRO A 4 -47.64 -32.70 19.40
CA PRO A 4 -47.32 -32.90 20.82
C PRO A 4 -45.84 -32.86 21.20
N HIS A 5 -45.63 -32.38 22.40
CA HIS A 5 -44.52 -32.58 23.35
C HIS A 5 -44.20 -34.03 23.61
N LEU A 6 -42.92 -34.30 23.98
CA LEU A 6 -42.42 -35.33 24.90
C LEU A 6 -40.96 -35.07 25.23
N ASP A 7 -40.61 -35.08 26.31
CA ASP A 7 -40.52 -35.20 27.75
C ASP A 7 -39.18 -35.81 28.15
N ARG A 8 -38.77 -35.45 29.33
CA ARG A 8 -37.47 -35.59 29.99
C ARG A 8 -37.25 -36.97 30.61
N ARG A 9 -35.96 -37.28 30.81
CA ARG A 9 -35.34 -38.07 31.90
C ARG A 9 -35.24 -39.58 31.69
N LEU A 10 -33.98 -40.05 31.68
CA LEU A 10 -33.63 -41.28 32.40
C LEU A 10 -32.17 -41.22 32.88
N PHE A 11 -32.03 -41.30 34.18
CA PHE A 11 -30.80 -41.59 34.93
C PHE A 11 -30.38 -43.02 34.75
N LEU A 12 -29.07 -43.30 34.56
CA LEU A 12 -28.48 -44.60 34.93
C LEU A 12 -27.09 -44.41 35.50
N LYS A 13 -26.95 -44.87 36.71
CA LYS A 13 -25.68 -45.05 37.46
C LYS A 13 -24.97 -46.28 36.93
N GLY A 14 -23.63 -46.27 36.92
CA GLY A 14 -22.88 -47.52 36.75
C GLY A 14 -21.39 -47.34 36.64
N THR A 15 -20.68 -47.58 37.75
CA THR A 15 -19.38 -48.16 37.97
C THR A 15 -18.11 -47.53 37.40
N ALA A 16 -17.22 -47.17 38.36
CA ALA A 16 -15.83 -46.79 38.14
C ALA A 16 -14.98 -47.89 37.59
N ALA A 17 -14.21 -47.58 36.55
CA ALA A 17 -13.04 -48.33 36.13
C ALA A 17 -11.88 -47.32 36.02
N THR A 18 -10.90 -47.49 36.90
CA THR A 18 -9.62 -46.79 36.91
C THR A 18 -8.82 -47.19 35.65
N GLY A 19 -8.83 -46.33 34.63
CA GLY A 19 -7.94 -46.40 33.50
C GLY A 19 -7.03 -45.20 33.49
N ALA A 20 -5.72 -45.39 33.67
CA ALA A 20 -4.72 -44.35 33.49
C ALA A 20 -4.74 -43.86 32.04
N ALA A 21 -5.36 -42.71 31.81
CA ALA A 21 -5.29 -42.03 30.53
C ALA A 21 -3.98 -41.23 30.47
N LEU A 22 -3.06 -41.66 29.64
CA LEU A 22 -1.97 -40.82 29.14
C LEU A 22 -2.57 -39.59 28.50
N ALA A 23 -2.44 -38.46 29.15
CA ALA A 23 -2.75 -37.17 28.58
C ALA A 23 -1.71 -36.88 27.48
N LEU A 24 -2.05 -37.21 26.26
CA LEU A 24 -1.41 -36.59 25.08
C LEU A 24 -1.73 -35.11 25.16
N GLY A 25 -0.77 -34.32 25.59
CA GLY A 25 -0.82 -32.88 25.54
C GLY A 25 -0.97 -32.45 24.09
N ALA A 26 -2.21 -32.13 23.69
CA ALA A 26 -2.42 -31.37 22.49
C ALA A 26 -1.79 -29.99 22.73
N THR A 27 -0.60 -29.79 22.19
CA THR A 27 -0.05 -28.44 22.05
C THR A 27 -1.02 -27.69 21.17
N ALA A 28 -1.81 -26.81 21.75
CA ALA A 28 -2.60 -25.86 20.99
C ALA A 28 -1.64 -25.15 20.06
N ALA A 29 -1.87 -25.26 18.75
CA ALA A 29 -1.15 -24.45 17.80
C ALA A 29 -1.31 -22.98 18.23
N PRO A 30 -0.24 -22.17 18.22
CA PRO A 30 -0.36 -20.78 18.57
C PRO A 30 -1.44 -20.17 17.66
N THR A 31 -2.50 -19.65 18.27
CA THR A 31 -3.48 -18.86 17.55
C THR A 31 -2.73 -17.67 16.99
N ALA A 32 -2.61 -17.59 15.66
CA ALA A 32 -2.03 -16.45 14.99
C ALA A 32 -2.72 -15.20 15.54
N SER A 33 -1.94 -14.31 16.17
CA SER A 33 -2.44 -13.05 16.64
C SER A 33 -2.86 -12.24 15.44
N ALA A 34 -4.14 -11.87 15.33
CA ALA A 34 -4.59 -11.02 14.24
C ALA A 34 -3.90 -9.65 14.33
N ALA A 35 -3.44 -9.12 13.21
CA ALA A 35 -2.92 -7.77 13.15
C ALA A 35 -3.95 -6.75 13.67
N PRO A 36 -3.52 -5.58 14.19
CA PRO A 36 -4.43 -4.54 14.66
C PRO A 36 -5.50 -4.19 13.62
N GLY A 37 -6.72 -3.89 14.09
CA GLY A 37 -7.86 -3.61 13.21
C GLY A 37 -8.51 -4.87 12.62
N GLY A 38 -8.09 -6.07 13.06
CA GLY A 38 -8.64 -7.35 12.59
C GLY A 38 -8.17 -7.74 11.19
N PHE A 39 -7.13 -7.12 10.68
CA PHE A 39 -6.49 -7.49 9.42
C PHE A 39 -5.77 -8.84 9.55
N PRO A 40 -5.49 -9.53 8.41
CA PRO A 40 -4.62 -10.70 8.42
C PRO A 40 -3.25 -10.36 9.00
N ASP A 41 -2.64 -11.34 9.66
CA ASP A 41 -1.24 -11.27 10.09
C ASP A 41 -0.34 -11.61 8.88
N TYR A 42 0.24 -10.57 8.29
CA TYR A 42 1.06 -10.71 7.09
C TYR A 42 2.42 -11.32 7.45
N THR A 43 2.77 -12.37 6.74
CA THR A 43 4.07 -13.05 6.89
C THR A 43 4.86 -12.97 5.60
N TYR A 44 6.14 -12.58 5.70
CA TYR A 44 7.05 -12.57 4.54
C TYR A 44 7.10 -13.92 3.85
N VAL A 45 7.02 -13.90 2.53
CA VAL A 45 7.12 -15.11 1.70
C VAL A 45 8.40 -15.10 0.87
N ARG A 46 8.64 -14.03 0.10
CA ARG A 46 9.78 -13.96 -0.81
C ARG A 46 10.08 -12.55 -1.32
N THR A 47 11.26 -12.39 -1.86
CA THR A 47 11.62 -11.26 -2.71
C THR A 47 11.03 -11.45 -4.11
N LEU A 48 10.41 -10.41 -4.66
CA LEU A 48 9.84 -10.41 -6.02
C LEU A 48 10.83 -9.83 -7.04
N LEU A 49 11.46 -8.69 -6.72
CA LEU A 49 12.41 -8.01 -7.59
C LEU A 49 13.58 -7.44 -6.77
N THR A 50 14.76 -7.50 -7.36
CA THR A 50 15.97 -6.81 -6.86
C THR A 50 16.54 -5.91 -7.95
N PRO A 51 17.29 -4.85 -7.61
CA PRO A 51 17.91 -3.98 -8.61
C PRO A 51 18.77 -4.72 -9.62
N SER A 52 19.49 -5.76 -9.20
CA SER A 52 20.39 -6.54 -10.06
C SER A 52 19.68 -7.38 -11.14
N GLN A 53 18.35 -7.56 -11.02
CA GLN A 53 17.54 -8.29 -11.99
C GLN A 53 16.96 -7.39 -13.09
N LEU A 54 17.14 -6.07 -12.97
CA LEU A 54 16.51 -5.07 -13.84
C LEU A 54 17.48 -4.54 -14.88
N ALA A 55 17.03 -4.46 -16.13
CA ALA A 55 17.76 -3.83 -17.21
C ALA A 55 17.76 -2.30 -17.08
N TYR A 56 16.61 -1.70 -16.67
CA TYR A 56 16.53 -0.29 -16.34
C TYR A 56 16.75 -0.09 -14.84
N ASN A 57 17.96 0.26 -14.48
CA ASN A 57 18.37 0.48 -13.10
C ASN A 57 19.47 1.55 -13.00
N PRO A 58 19.15 2.84 -13.22
CA PRO A 58 20.15 3.90 -13.30
C PRO A 58 20.87 4.20 -11.98
N THR A 59 20.26 3.82 -10.84
CA THR A 59 20.76 4.22 -9.50
C THR A 59 20.98 3.05 -8.54
N GLY A 60 20.71 1.81 -8.97
CA GLY A 60 20.78 0.66 -8.07
C GLY A 60 19.67 0.59 -7.04
N GLU A 61 18.56 1.31 -7.25
CA GLU A 61 17.46 1.45 -6.32
C GLU A 61 16.13 0.96 -6.91
N ILE A 62 15.30 0.34 -6.09
CA ILE A 62 13.94 -0.07 -6.43
C ILE A 62 13.01 0.20 -5.25
N ILE A 63 12.04 1.10 -5.43
CA ILE A 63 11.16 1.57 -4.35
C ILE A 63 9.71 1.68 -4.78
N PHE A 64 8.85 1.88 -3.79
CA PHE A 64 7.48 2.32 -3.86
C PHE A 64 6.61 1.47 -4.81
N PRO A 65 6.45 0.18 -4.55
CA PRO A 65 5.66 -0.70 -5.41
C PRO A 65 4.19 -0.33 -5.40
N THR A 66 3.53 -0.46 -6.55
CA THR A 66 2.08 -0.47 -6.67
C THR A 66 1.66 -1.65 -7.52
N VAL A 67 0.98 -2.61 -6.93
CA VAL A 67 0.45 -3.77 -7.65
C VAL A 67 -1.00 -3.56 -8.05
N ARG A 68 -1.37 -4.00 -9.26
CA ARG A 68 -2.75 -3.97 -9.78
C ARG A 68 -3.09 -5.23 -10.53
N GLY A 69 -4.22 -5.85 -10.18
CA GLY A 69 -4.89 -6.83 -11.03
C GLY A 69 -5.48 -6.13 -12.24
N VAL A 70 -5.13 -6.63 -13.43
CA VAL A 70 -5.62 -6.08 -14.71
C VAL A 70 -6.44 -7.11 -15.50
N TYR A 71 -6.54 -8.33 -15.00
CA TYR A 71 -7.18 -9.46 -15.67
C TYR A 71 -8.69 -9.30 -15.87
N ASP A 72 -9.36 -8.51 -15.03
CA ASP A 72 -10.79 -8.20 -15.08
C ASP A 72 -11.10 -6.83 -15.70
N ARG A 73 -10.08 -6.12 -16.17
CA ARG A 73 -10.17 -4.72 -16.63
C ARG A 73 -9.65 -4.51 -18.03
N LEU A 74 -8.56 -5.19 -18.38
CA LEU A 74 -7.95 -5.13 -19.69
C LEU A 74 -8.25 -6.40 -20.48
N PRO A 75 -8.49 -6.30 -21.81
CA PRO A 75 -8.67 -7.46 -22.68
C PRO A 75 -7.46 -8.41 -22.61
N ALA A 76 -7.70 -9.71 -22.67
CA ALA A 76 -6.63 -10.71 -22.64
C ALA A 76 -5.58 -10.54 -23.74
N SER A 77 -6.03 -10.08 -24.93
CA SER A 77 -5.17 -9.84 -26.09
C SER A 77 -4.28 -8.60 -25.98
N GLY A 78 -4.57 -7.69 -25.02
CA GLY A 78 -3.85 -6.41 -24.87
C GLY A 78 -3.06 -6.28 -23.57
N ARG A 79 -3.04 -7.31 -22.72
CA ARG A 79 -2.32 -7.26 -21.46
C ARG A 79 -1.09 -8.19 -21.48
N LEU A 80 -0.04 -7.79 -20.74
CA LEU A 80 1.21 -8.54 -20.63
C LEU A 80 1.11 -9.70 -19.63
N GLY A 81 0.19 -9.61 -18.65
CA GLY A 81 -0.03 -10.60 -17.60
C GLY A 81 -1.30 -10.26 -16.81
N ARG A 82 -1.60 -11.04 -15.77
CA ARG A 82 -2.76 -10.81 -14.89
C ARG A 82 -2.55 -9.63 -13.93
N TYR A 83 -1.29 -9.38 -13.53
CA TYR A 83 -0.89 -8.37 -12.57
C TYR A 83 0.19 -7.48 -13.14
N TYR A 84 0.05 -6.18 -12.91
CA TYR A 84 1.04 -5.16 -13.19
C TYR A 84 1.61 -4.67 -11.86
N LEU A 85 2.93 -4.59 -11.79
CA LEU A 85 3.69 -4.07 -10.66
C LEU A 85 4.47 -2.85 -11.13
N TYR A 86 4.01 -1.68 -10.72
CA TYR A 86 4.70 -0.41 -10.98
C TYR A 86 5.67 -0.14 -9.85
N TYR A 87 6.85 0.38 -10.19
CA TYR A 87 7.92 0.72 -9.25
C TYR A 87 8.79 1.83 -9.84
N ALA A 88 9.76 2.31 -9.08
CA ALA A 88 10.70 3.33 -9.56
C ALA A 88 12.05 3.22 -8.86
N PRO A 89 13.16 3.60 -9.52
CA PRO A 89 14.29 4.18 -8.83
C PRO A 89 13.89 5.58 -8.34
N HIS A 90 14.43 6.01 -7.20
CA HIS A 90 14.09 7.32 -6.62
C HIS A 90 15.03 8.42 -7.08
N ASP A 91 16.34 8.17 -7.01
CA ASP A 91 17.35 9.17 -7.35
C ASP A 91 17.37 9.47 -8.86
N ALA A 92 17.89 10.65 -9.20
CA ALA A 92 17.92 11.11 -10.58
C ALA A 92 18.66 10.12 -11.52
N PRO A 93 18.10 9.83 -12.68
CA PRO A 93 16.95 10.44 -13.32
C PRO A 93 15.59 9.89 -12.86
N GLY A 94 15.52 8.87 -11.99
CA GLY A 94 14.29 8.18 -11.64
C GLY A 94 13.68 7.43 -12.82
N GLY A 95 12.37 7.39 -12.88
CA GLY A 95 11.59 6.76 -13.94
C GLY A 95 10.49 5.88 -13.37
N ILE A 96 9.30 5.95 -13.94
CA ILE A 96 8.25 5.00 -13.59
C ILE A 96 8.45 3.75 -14.43
N CYS A 97 8.58 2.61 -13.77
CA CYS A 97 8.84 1.32 -14.36
C CYS A 97 7.67 0.37 -14.16
N LEU A 98 7.57 -0.63 -15.01
CA LEU A 98 6.57 -1.68 -15.01
C LEU A 98 7.24 -3.06 -15.00
N ALA A 99 6.75 -3.95 -14.15
CA ALA A 99 6.90 -5.39 -14.29
C ALA A 99 5.52 -6.05 -14.32
N TYR A 100 5.43 -7.26 -14.84
CA TYR A 100 4.16 -7.98 -14.99
C TYR A 100 4.31 -9.47 -14.69
N GLY A 101 3.22 -10.08 -14.27
CA GLY A 101 3.17 -11.50 -13.92
C GLY A 101 1.74 -12.02 -13.90
N ASP A 102 1.61 -13.33 -13.76
CA ASP A 102 0.30 -14.01 -13.75
C ASP A 102 -0.18 -14.39 -12.35
N SER A 103 0.64 -14.20 -11.33
CA SER A 103 0.32 -14.36 -9.91
C SER A 103 0.95 -13.24 -9.10
N LEU A 104 0.35 -12.89 -7.95
CA LEU A 104 0.96 -11.99 -6.98
C LEU A 104 2.23 -12.57 -6.33
N GLU A 105 2.37 -13.89 -6.33
CA GLU A 105 3.59 -14.55 -5.89
C GLU A 105 4.73 -14.51 -6.93
N GLY A 106 4.45 -13.95 -8.10
CA GLY A 106 5.39 -13.87 -9.21
C GLY A 106 5.51 -15.21 -10.00
N PRO A 107 6.54 -15.37 -10.81
CA PRO A 107 7.59 -14.37 -11.07
C PRO A 107 7.05 -13.13 -11.79
N PHE A 108 7.59 -11.97 -11.46
CA PHE A 108 7.39 -10.75 -12.22
C PHE A 108 8.53 -10.56 -13.23
N ARG A 109 8.19 -10.16 -14.44
CA ARG A 109 9.11 -9.87 -15.54
C ARG A 109 9.15 -8.38 -15.77
N GLU A 110 10.34 -7.81 -15.87
CA GLU A 110 10.50 -6.41 -16.24
C GLU A 110 9.93 -6.14 -17.63
N TYR A 111 9.23 -5.02 -17.81
CA TYR A 111 8.81 -4.57 -19.12
C TYR A 111 10.03 -4.06 -19.92
N PRO A 112 10.26 -4.55 -21.16
CA PRO A 112 11.52 -4.32 -21.87
C PRO A 112 11.74 -2.86 -22.32
N HIS A 113 10.69 -2.04 -22.26
CA HIS A 113 10.76 -0.62 -22.65
C HIS A 113 10.64 0.33 -21.44
N ASN A 114 11.11 -0.12 -20.28
CA ASN A 114 11.22 0.77 -19.12
C ASN A 114 12.27 1.89 -19.37
N PRO A 115 12.06 3.10 -18.81
CA PRO A 115 10.89 3.50 -18.01
C PRO A 115 9.69 3.85 -18.89
N ILE A 116 8.48 3.52 -18.44
CA ILE A 116 7.23 3.89 -19.13
C ILE A 116 6.89 5.38 -18.97
N VAL A 117 7.45 6.06 -17.95
CA VAL A 117 7.42 7.51 -17.79
C VAL A 117 8.80 7.97 -17.34
N SER A 118 9.39 8.91 -18.08
CA SER A 118 10.72 9.46 -17.77
C SER A 118 10.63 10.83 -17.08
N ASN A 119 11.76 11.32 -16.60
CA ASN A 119 11.90 12.66 -16.00
C ASN A 119 11.82 13.81 -17.02
N LYS A 120 11.67 13.49 -18.31
CA LYS A 120 11.46 14.45 -19.38
C LYS A 120 10.25 14.02 -20.20
N TRP A 121 9.24 14.87 -20.26
CA TRP A 121 8.00 14.65 -21.01
C TRP A 121 7.55 15.92 -21.72
N SER A 122 8.12 16.15 -22.91
CA SER A 122 7.79 17.33 -23.70
C SER A 122 6.34 17.30 -24.19
N PRO A 123 5.61 18.45 -24.20
CA PRO A 123 6.03 19.78 -23.71
C PRO A 123 5.75 20.01 -22.21
N HIS A 124 5.42 19.00 -21.42
CA HIS A 124 4.80 19.11 -20.11
C HIS A 124 5.78 19.41 -18.97
N TYR A 125 6.92 18.69 -18.92
CA TYR A 125 7.93 18.90 -17.89
C TYR A 125 9.32 18.39 -18.29
N SER A 126 10.33 18.92 -17.60
CA SER A 126 11.68 18.40 -17.53
C SER A 126 12.19 18.66 -16.11
N VAL A 127 12.39 17.58 -15.34
CA VAL A 127 12.66 17.62 -13.89
C VAL A 127 13.86 16.73 -13.55
N SER A 128 14.38 16.85 -12.33
CA SER A 128 15.52 16.05 -11.88
C SER A 128 15.22 14.54 -11.92
N HIS A 129 14.06 14.16 -11.40
CA HIS A 129 13.61 12.78 -11.36
C HIS A 129 12.08 12.70 -11.32
N VAL A 130 11.54 11.50 -11.61
CA VAL A 130 10.16 11.09 -11.33
C VAL A 130 10.18 9.75 -10.62
N SER A 131 9.27 9.56 -9.66
CA SER A 131 9.26 8.38 -8.81
C SER A 131 7.89 8.12 -8.19
N SER A 132 7.81 7.07 -7.35
CA SER A 132 6.69 6.72 -6.46
C SER A 132 5.36 6.59 -7.18
N PRO A 133 5.25 5.64 -8.11
CA PRO A 133 4.03 5.44 -8.89
C PRO A 133 2.89 4.92 -8.02
N HIS A 134 1.72 5.49 -8.20
CA HIS A 134 0.47 4.90 -7.75
C HIS A 134 -0.51 4.83 -8.91
N VAL A 135 -0.96 3.62 -9.23
CA VAL A 135 -1.92 3.41 -10.31
C VAL A 135 -3.25 2.97 -9.72
N MET A 136 -4.34 3.59 -10.15
CA MET A 136 -5.70 3.16 -9.85
C MET A 136 -6.51 2.94 -11.12
N TRP A 137 -7.53 2.09 -11.05
CA TRP A 137 -8.52 1.94 -12.10
C TRP A 137 -9.63 2.95 -11.92
N HIS A 138 -9.87 3.78 -12.94
CA HIS A 138 -10.99 4.72 -12.98
C HIS A 138 -12.17 4.07 -13.71
N ALA A 139 -13.14 3.52 -12.98
CA ALA A 139 -14.24 2.73 -13.54
C ALA A 139 -15.09 3.49 -14.55
N GLY A 140 -15.44 4.75 -14.27
CA GLY A 140 -16.29 5.56 -15.13
C GLY A 140 -15.65 5.90 -16.48
N ARG A 141 -14.31 5.91 -16.58
CA ARG A 141 -13.59 6.18 -17.84
C ARG A 141 -12.98 4.92 -18.47
N LYS A 142 -12.95 3.82 -17.72
CA LYS A 142 -12.25 2.58 -18.11
C LYS A 142 -10.78 2.83 -18.43
N GLU A 143 -10.12 3.59 -17.58
CA GLU A 143 -8.72 4.00 -17.71
C GLU A 143 -7.93 3.63 -16.46
N MET A 144 -6.62 3.39 -16.63
CA MET A 144 -5.64 3.35 -15.57
C MET A 144 -5.12 4.77 -15.34
N TRP A 145 -5.20 5.27 -14.11
CA TRP A 145 -4.73 6.58 -13.72
C TRP A 145 -3.47 6.44 -12.88
N LEU A 146 -2.38 7.01 -13.36
CA LEU A 146 -1.07 7.00 -12.72
C LEU A 146 -0.82 8.35 -12.05
N TYR A 147 -0.66 8.33 -10.74
CA TYR A 147 -0.15 9.43 -9.94
C TYR A 147 1.32 9.16 -9.64
N PHE A 148 2.18 10.15 -9.83
CA PHE A 148 3.61 10.03 -9.59
C PHE A 148 4.21 11.40 -9.22
N HIS A 149 5.23 11.43 -8.40
CA HIS A 149 5.89 12.68 -8.08
C HIS A 149 7.12 12.92 -8.96
N GLY A 150 7.54 14.19 -9.02
CA GLY A 150 8.83 14.59 -9.50
C GLY A 150 9.41 15.67 -8.59
N GLU A 151 10.72 15.77 -8.53
CA GLU A 151 11.50 16.71 -7.71
C GLU A 151 11.04 16.84 -6.24
N ASN A 152 10.37 15.82 -5.70
CA ASN A 152 9.80 15.73 -4.35
C ASN A 152 8.80 16.84 -3.95
N THR A 153 8.36 17.68 -4.87
CA THR A 153 7.48 18.81 -4.58
C THR A 153 6.17 18.79 -5.36
N THR A 154 6.05 17.92 -6.35
CA THR A 154 4.95 17.96 -7.31
C THR A 154 4.46 16.56 -7.67
N THR A 155 3.18 16.29 -7.45
CA THR A 155 2.50 15.07 -7.92
C THR A 155 1.73 15.37 -9.21
N ARG A 156 1.93 14.52 -10.20
CA ARG A 156 1.34 14.58 -11.53
C ARG A 156 0.39 13.43 -11.76
N LEU A 157 -0.58 13.64 -12.66
CA LEU A 157 -1.50 12.62 -13.15
C LEU A 157 -1.23 12.35 -14.63
N ALA A 158 -1.17 11.08 -14.98
CA ALA A 158 -1.23 10.60 -16.36
C ALA A 158 -2.27 9.49 -16.48
N ARG A 159 -2.79 9.26 -17.70
CA ARG A 159 -3.88 8.32 -17.95
C ARG A 159 -3.54 7.35 -19.09
N SER A 160 -4.06 6.13 -18.98
CA SER A 160 -3.82 5.08 -19.97
C SER A 160 -5.02 4.15 -20.09
N THR A 161 -5.27 3.61 -21.27
CA THR A 161 -6.27 2.56 -21.51
C THR A 161 -5.69 1.16 -21.41
N ASP A 162 -4.37 1.00 -21.39
CA ASP A 162 -3.66 -0.29 -21.35
C ASP A 162 -2.72 -0.46 -20.15
N GLY A 163 -2.50 0.62 -19.36
CA GLY A 163 -1.62 0.62 -18.20
C GLY A 163 -0.12 0.63 -18.54
N ILE A 164 0.23 0.83 -19.81
CA ILE A 164 1.61 0.87 -20.32
C ILE A 164 1.91 2.21 -20.97
N HIS A 165 1.07 2.63 -21.90
CA HIS A 165 1.21 3.87 -22.65
C HIS A 165 0.37 4.95 -21.99
N PHE A 166 1.02 5.82 -21.25
CA PHE A 166 0.38 6.91 -20.51
C PHE A 166 0.40 8.22 -21.29
N THR A 167 -0.68 8.99 -21.18
CA THR A 167 -0.78 10.37 -21.68
C THR A 167 -0.82 11.30 -20.48
N TYR A 168 0.04 12.32 -20.46
CA TYR A 168 0.07 13.33 -19.42
C TYR A 168 -1.29 14.06 -19.30
N ASP A 169 -1.75 14.28 -18.09
CA ASP A 169 -2.96 15.04 -17.83
C ASP A 169 -2.65 16.40 -17.18
N LYS A 170 -2.16 16.42 -15.94
CA LYS A 170 -1.92 17.66 -15.19
C LYS A 170 -1.13 17.44 -13.91
N VAL A 171 -0.72 18.55 -13.29
CA VAL A 171 -0.32 18.59 -11.88
C VAL A 171 -1.58 18.52 -11.01
N VAL A 172 -1.56 17.68 -9.97
CA VAL A 172 -2.68 17.48 -9.04
C VAL A 172 -2.37 17.88 -7.61
N LEU A 173 -1.08 17.94 -7.24
CA LEU A 173 -0.62 18.39 -5.92
C LEU A 173 0.76 19.01 -6.08
N ASN A 174 0.99 20.10 -5.38
CA ASN A 174 2.32 20.66 -5.14
C ASN A 174 2.38 21.36 -3.78
N THR A 175 3.57 21.73 -3.33
CA THR A 175 3.78 22.35 -2.01
C THR A 175 3.02 23.65 -1.81
N SER A 176 2.74 24.43 -2.87
CA SER A 176 1.98 25.71 -2.76
C SER A 176 0.49 25.50 -2.47
N MET A 177 -0.03 24.28 -2.62
CA MET A 177 -1.42 23.93 -2.30
C MET A 177 -1.59 23.49 -0.82
N LEU A 178 -0.49 23.39 -0.09
CA LEU A 178 -0.41 22.89 1.28
C LEU A 178 -0.09 24.04 2.28
N PRO A 179 -0.16 23.79 3.59
CA PRO A 179 0.16 24.80 4.58
C PRO A 179 1.55 25.41 4.38
N SER A 180 1.67 26.70 4.75
CA SER A 180 2.95 27.41 4.71
C SER A 180 4.01 26.67 5.51
N GLY A 181 5.25 26.61 4.96
CA GLY A 181 6.34 25.84 5.56
C GLY A 181 6.43 24.39 5.07
N THR A 182 5.54 23.94 4.18
CA THR A 182 5.72 22.65 3.50
C THR A 182 6.87 22.75 2.51
N THR A 183 7.89 21.92 2.70
CA THR A 183 9.11 21.89 1.87
C THR A 183 9.10 20.77 0.86
N GLU A 184 8.33 19.69 1.12
CA GLU A 184 8.25 18.49 0.26
C GLU A 184 6.83 17.92 0.32
N THR A 185 6.37 17.36 -0.80
CA THR A 185 5.18 16.51 -0.88
C THR A 185 5.41 15.42 -1.91
N SER A 186 5.32 14.16 -1.46
CA SER A 186 5.63 12.99 -2.29
C SER A 186 4.86 11.76 -1.83
N TYR A 187 5.09 10.62 -2.49
CA TYR A 187 4.50 9.33 -2.13
C TYR A 187 2.97 9.31 -2.13
N ALA A 188 2.35 10.07 -3.04
CA ALA A 188 0.89 10.18 -3.10
C ALA A 188 0.25 8.87 -3.58
N ARG A 189 -0.81 8.45 -2.89
CA ARG A 189 -1.69 7.36 -3.30
C ARG A 189 -3.14 7.83 -3.29
N VAL A 190 -3.88 7.45 -4.32
CA VAL A 190 -5.29 7.87 -4.53
C VAL A 190 -6.20 6.65 -4.53
N PHE A 191 -7.30 6.76 -3.82
CA PHE A 191 -8.27 5.69 -3.65
C PHE A 191 -9.68 6.19 -3.95
N PRO A 192 -10.52 5.38 -4.62
CA PRO A 192 -11.96 5.59 -4.60
C PRO A 192 -12.45 5.51 -3.15
N HIS A 193 -13.10 6.55 -2.68
CA HIS A 193 -13.62 6.64 -1.32
C HIS A 193 -14.69 7.71 -1.24
N GLU A 194 -15.89 7.33 -0.81
CA GLU A 194 -17.01 8.25 -0.69
C GLU A 194 -16.90 9.08 0.59
N LEU A 195 -16.92 10.41 0.43
CA LEU A 195 -16.99 11.39 1.50
C LEU A 195 -18.21 12.29 1.28
N PRO A 196 -19.45 11.85 1.65
CA PRO A 196 -20.66 12.58 1.34
C PRO A 196 -20.69 14.00 1.92
N SER A 197 -20.15 14.20 3.13
CA SER A 197 -20.06 15.51 3.78
C SER A 197 -19.16 16.52 3.03
N ARG A 198 -18.34 16.05 2.09
CA ARG A 198 -17.42 16.86 1.29
C ARG A 198 -17.72 16.80 -0.20
N VAL A 199 -18.79 16.09 -0.60
CA VAL A 199 -19.16 15.86 -2.01
C VAL A 199 -17.96 15.33 -2.80
N ALA A 200 -17.29 14.32 -2.26
CA ALA A 200 -16.05 13.77 -2.84
C ALA A 200 -16.16 12.25 -3.00
N HIS A 201 -15.52 11.75 -4.05
CA HIS A 201 -15.50 10.33 -4.45
C HIS A 201 -14.08 9.72 -4.40
N TYR A 202 -13.09 10.54 -4.12
CA TYR A 202 -11.68 10.12 -4.06
C TYR A 202 -10.97 10.76 -2.87
N VAL A 203 -10.06 10.00 -2.28
CA VAL A 203 -9.14 10.47 -1.24
C VAL A 203 -7.72 10.26 -1.70
N MET A 204 -6.86 11.22 -1.46
CA MET A 204 -5.41 11.14 -1.60
C MET A 204 -4.76 11.15 -0.23
N VAL A 205 -3.82 10.25 0.01
CA VAL A 205 -2.89 10.28 1.15
C VAL A 205 -1.47 10.39 0.61
N PHE A 206 -0.65 11.18 1.27
CA PHE A 206 0.70 11.51 0.79
C PHE A 206 1.62 11.86 1.96
N MET A 207 2.91 11.90 1.72
CA MET A 207 3.89 12.38 2.68
C MET A 207 4.09 13.88 2.51
N VAL A 208 4.18 14.61 3.62
CA VAL A 208 4.59 16.03 3.66
C VAL A 208 5.82 16.17 4.54
N ASN A 209 6.74 17.04 4.14
CA ASN A 209 7.88 17.46 4.94
C ASN A 209 7.78 18.96 5.24
N ASN A 210 8.34 19.39 6.33
CA ASN A 210 8.30 20.76 6.79
C ASN A 210 9.71 21.35 6.98
N THR A 211 9.78 22.60 7.35
CA THR A 211 11.06 23.33 7.56
C THR A 211 11.93 22.76 8.69
N THR A 212 11.36 21.94 9.59
CA THR A 212 12.11 21.24 10.65
C THR A 212 12.57 19.86 10.22
N ASN A 213 12.35 19.50 8.95
CA ASN A 213 12.69 18.23 8.34
C ASN A 213 12.02 17.00 9.01
N HIS A 214 10.77 17.18 9.43
CA HIS A 214 9.93 16.09 9.94
C HIS A 214 8.81 15.77 8.94
N ARG A 215 8.62 14.49 8.70
CA ARG A 215 7.65 13.97 7.74
C ARG A 215 6.41 13.46 8.43
N ASP A 216 5.26 13.92 7.95
CA ASP A 216 3.92 13.53 8.37
C ASP A 216 3.13 12.94 7.20
N ILE A 217 1.96 12.34 7.48
CA ILE A 217 1.01 11.93 6.45
C ILE A 217 -0.03 13.02 6.26
N GLY A 218 -0.02 13.64 5.08
CA GLY A 218 -1.06 14.55 4.62
C GLY A 218 -2.19 13.83 3.90
N TRP A 219 -3.30 14.53 3.67
CA TRP A 219 -4.43 14.00 2.92
C TRP A 219 -5.25 15.08 2.24
N GLY A 220 -6.07 14.65 1.28
CA GLY A 220 -6.99 15.51 0.57
C GLY A 220 -8.12 14.71 -0.07
N TRP A 221 -9.11 15.40 -0.62
CA TRP A 221 -10.29 14.82 -1.24
C TRP A 221 -10.64 15.49 -2.56
N SER A 222 -11.35 14.76 -3.40
CA SER A 222 -11.69 15.18 -4.74
C SER A 222 -13.00 14.54 -5.22
N ALA A 223 -13.81 15.29 -5.96
CA ALA A 223 -14.98 14.74 -6.64
C ALA A 223 -14.64 14.01 -7.94
N ASP A 224 -13.52 14.37 -8.60
CA ASP A 224 -13.18 13.92 -9.95
C ASP A 224 -11.79 13.22 -10.05
N GLY A 225 -11.05 13.14 -8.94
CA GLY A 225 -9.67 12.61 -8.90
C GLY A 225 -8.63 13.54 -9.57
N ARG A 226 -9.02 14.71 -10.06
CA ARG A 226 -8.19 15.65 -10.82
C ARG A 226 -8.05 17.01 -10.16
N THR A 227 -9.09 17.46 -9.47
CA THR A 227 -9.14 18.73 -8.73
C THR A 227 -9.28 18.41 -7.26
N TRP A 228 -8.36 18.92 -6.43
CA TRP A 228 -8.19 18.48 -5.06
C TRP A 228 -8.36 19.62 -4.06
N THR A 229 -8.96 19.30 -2.92
CA THR A 229 -8.90 20.09 -1.69
C THR A 229 -8.07 19.34 -0.67
N PHE A 230 -7.13 20.04 -0.03
CA PHE A 230 -6.21 19.43 0.93
C PHE A 230 -6.53 19.87 2.36
N ALA A 231 -6.45 18.94 3.29
CA ALA A 231 -6.55 19.24 4.72
C ALA A 231 -5.35 20.06 5.18
N GLN A 232 -5.61 21.00 6.07
CA GLN A 232 -4.55 21.86 6.63
C GLN A 232 -3.77 21.13 7.75
N GLU A 233 -4.40 20.10 8.37
CA GLU A 233 -3.79 19.30 9.42
C GLU A 233 -3.42 17.91 8.87
N PRO A 234 -2.25 17.37 9.24
CA PRO A 234 -1.85 16.02 8.88
C PRO A 234 -2.85 14.96 9.36
N LEU A 235 -2.96 13.89 8.60
CA LEU A 235 -3.72 12.71 8.98
C LEU A 235 -3.02 11.91 10.08
N VAL A 236 -1.69 11.82 10.01
CA VAL A 236 -0.83 11.22 11.04
C VAL A 236 0.39 12.11 11.22
N ARG A 237 0.66 12.52 12.46
CA ARG A 237 1.88 13.21 12.83
C ARG A 237 2.93 12.21 13.31
N HIS A 238 4.17 12.39 12.88
CA HIS A 238 5.30 11.54 13.32
C HIS A 238 5.40 11.44 14.86
N GLY A 239 5.24 12.58 15.56
CA GLY A 239 5.33 12.65 17.02
C GLY A 239 4.23 11.86 17.73
N ASP A 240 3.02 11.78 17.19
CA ASP A 240 1.90 11.06 17.80
C ASP A 240 2.11 9.54 17.82
N VAL A 241 3.01 9.06 17.00
CA VAL A 241 3.33 7.62 16.86
C VAL A 241 4.76 7.28 17.31
N GLY A 242 5.44 8.23 17.94
CA GLY A 242 6.80 8.04 18.47
C GLY A 242 7.83 7.78 17.36
N ALA A 243 7.67 8.42 16.21
CA ALA A 243 8.60 8.31 15.09
C ALA A 243 9.31 9.63 14.82
N VAL A 244 10.51 9.60 14.23
CA VAL A 244 11.20 10.77 13.70
C VAL A 244 10.55 11.19 12.38
N ASN A 245 10.19 10.21 11.55
CA ASN A 245 9.51 10.41 10.28
C ASN A 245 8.50 9.28 10.00
N VAL A 246 7.45 9.61 9.27
CA VAL A 246 6.49 8.66 8.70
C VAL A 246 6.35 8.88 7.20
N GLY A 247 6.01 7.83 6.43
CA GLY A 247 5.90 7.94 4.97
C GLY A 247 5.19 6.76 4.32
N GLY A 248 5.14 6.75 3.00
CA GLY A 248 4.61 5.66 2.18
C GLY A 248 3.19 5.20 2.52
N PRO A 249 2.20 6.12 2.68
CA PRO A 249 0.88 5.76 3.16
C PRO A 249 0.09 4.93 2.17
N HIS A 250 -0.77 4.03 2.69
CA HIS A 250 -1.77 3.28 1.92
C HIS A 250 -3.07 3.17 2.71
N LEU A 251 -4.24 3.31 2.06
CA LEU A 251 -5.53 3.13 2.71
C LEU A 251 -6.01 1.69 2.63
N LEU A 252 -6.59 1.21 3.72
CA LEU A 252 -7.32 -0.05 3.80
C LEU A 252 -8.71 0.19 4.37
N HIS A 253 -9.66 -0.62 3.92
CA HIS A 253 -11.03 -0.63 4.42
C HIS A 253 -11.34 -1.97 5.09
N ARG A 254 -11.91 -1.93 6.30
CA ARG A 254 -12.35 -3.12 7.01
C ARG A 254 -13.37 -2.77 8.10
N ASN A 255 -14.34 -3.66 8.32
CA ASN A 255 -15.31 -3.54 9.41
C ASN A 255 -15.97 -2.14 9.48
N ASP A 256 -16.43 -1.64 8.33
CA ASP A 256 -17.06 -0.33 8.17
C ASP A 256 -16.19 0.85 8.64
N SER A 257 -14.87 0.69 8.64
CA SER A 257 -13.93 1.75 8.95
C SER A 257 -12.78 1.81 7.94
N THR A 258 -12.13 2.96 7.89
CA THR A 258 -10.96 3.23 7.04
C THR A 258 -9.72 3.38 7.91
N TYR A 259 -8.64 2.82 7.41
CA TYR A 259 -7.33 2.78 8.06
C TYR A 259 -6.26 3.29 7.11
N VAL A 260 -5.24 3.93 7.65
CA VAL A 260 -4.01 4.23 6.93
C VAL A 260 -2.87 3.38 7.48
N VAL A 261 -2.20 2.64 6.60
CA VAL A 261 -0.95 1.92 6.87
C VAL A 261 0.19 2.73 6.30
N TYR A 262 1.26 2.91 7.05
CA TYR A 262 2.41 3.74 6.70
C TYR A 262 3.67 3.21 7.37
N ASN A 263 4.84 3.54 6.85
CA ASN A 263 6.10 3.17 7.49
C ASN A 263 6.58 4.25 8.46
N LYS A 264 7.23 3.80 9.54
CA LYS A 264 8.18 4.60 10.31
C LYS A 264 9.54 4.56 9.62
N ASP A 265 10.39 5.55 9.91
CA ASP A 265 11.81 5.47 9.57
C ASP A 265 12.51 4.33 10.33
N LYS A 266 13.69 3.93 9.85
CA LYS A 266 14.44 2.83 10.46
C LYS A 266 14.94 3.19 11.85
N GLU A 267 15.28 4.44 12.11
CA GLU A 267 15.70 4.93 13.43
C GLU A 267 14.62 4.73 14.49
N SER A 268 13.34 4.72 14.07
CA SER A 268 12.17 4.49 14.92
C SER A 268 11.65 3.04 14.86
N GLY A 269 12.42 2.09 14.29
CA GLY A 269 12.09 0.67 14.22
C GLY A 269 11.85 0.12 12.82
N GLY A 270 11.59 0.96 11.81
CA GLY A 270 11.45 0.54 10.40
C GLY A 270 10.20 -0.29 10.06
N ASP A 271 9.20 -0.30 10.93
CA ASP A 271 7.99 -1.10 10.80
C ASP A 271 6.89 -0.39 10.01
N LEU A 272 5.91 -1.16 9.55
CA LEU A 272 4.64 -0.61 9.11
C LEU A 272 3.71 -0.42 10.31
N MET A 273 3.14 0.76 10.42
CA MET A 273 2.19 1.16 11.45
C MET A 273 0.79 1.26 10.86
N ILE A 274 -0.22 1.23 11.72
CA ILE A 274 -1.61 1.41 11.31
C ILE A 274 -2.34 2.39 12.24
N THR A 275 -3.11 3.28 11.61
CA THR A 275 -3.99 4.23 12.29
C THR A 275 -5.39 4.11 11.70
N GLU A 276 -6.40 3.97 12.55
CA GLU A 276 -7.80 4.09 12.15
C GLU A 276 -8.17 5.56 12.00
N VAL A 277 -8.73 5.90 10.84
CA VAL A 277 -9.10 7.27 10.50
C VAL A 277 -10.62 7.44 10.35
N GLY A 278 -11.38 6.33 10.36
CA GLY A 278 -12.82 6.34 10.11
C GLY A 278 -13.16 6.65 8.64
N ASN A 279 -14.40 6.39 8.24
CA ASN A 279 -14.80 6.61 6.85
C ASN A 279 -14.96 8.10 6.48
N ASP A 280 -15.10 8.98 7.44
CA ASP A 280 -15.16 10.44 7.26
C ASP A 280 -13.81 11.15 7.52
N PHE A 281 -12.77 10.39 7.84
CA PHE A 281 -11.43 10.88 8.18
C PHE A 281 -11.40 11.78 9.43
N SER A 282 -12.32 11.57 10.37
CA SER A 282 -12.41 12.32 11.65
C SER A 282 -11.62 11.65 12.79
N LEU A 283 -11.35 10.36 12.70
CA LEU A 283 -10.63 9.63 13.75
C LEU A 283 -9.11 9.73 13.58
N ARG A 284 -8.41 9.56 14.72
CA ARG A 284 -6.95 9.45 14.83
C ARG A 284 -6.62 8.43 15.91
N ARG A 285 -6.99 7.15 15.68
CA ARG A 285 -6.75 6.07 16.63
C ARG A 285 -5.55 5.24 16.18
N HIS A 286 -4.40 5.49 16.78
CA HIS A 286 -3.16 4.76 16.50
C HIS A 286 -3.25 3.37 17.11
N LEU A 287 -3.11 2.33 16.31
CA LEU A 287 -3.28 0.94 16.73
C LEU A 287 -1.96 0.19 16.91
N GLY A 288 -0.83 0.83 16.58
CA GLY A 288 0.49 0.24 16.72
C GLY A 288 1.05 -0.38 15.44
N VAL A 289 1.88 -1.41 15.61
CA VAL A 289 2.56 -2.09 14.50
C VAL A 289 1.56 -2.92 13.71
N PHE A 290 1.53 -2.71 12.39
CA PHE A 290 0.76 -3.50 11.43
C PHE A 290 1.58 -4.66 10.87
N TYR A 291 2.86 -4.44 10.63
CA TYR A 291 3.80 -5.43 10.15
C TYR A 291 5.18 -5.14 10.77
N ASP A 292 5.68 -6.12 11.50
CA ASP A 292 6.99 -6.07 12.15
C ASP A 292 8.07 -6.50 11.14
N SER A 293 8.96 -5.57 10.83
CA SER A 293 10.03 -5.81 9.87
C SER A 293 11.09 -6.74 10.45
N ARG A 294 11.44 -7.80 9.69
CA ARG A 294 12.43 -8.78 10.16
C ARG A 294 13.84 -8.18 10.18
N GLY A 295 14.62 -8.53 11.19
CA GLY A 295 16.03 -8.17 11.26
C GLY A 295 16.94 -8.87 10.23
N SER A 296 16.42 -9.80 9.43
CA SER A 296 17.13 -10.55 8.39
C SER A 296 16.80 -10.07 6.99
N ALA A 297 17.67 -10.39 6.02
CA ALA A 297 17.45 -10.05 4.61
C ALA A 297 16.11 -10.62 4.07
N PRO A 298 15.46 -9.91 3.14
CA PRO A 298 15.88 -8.66 2.52
C PRO A 298 15.52 -7.40 3.34
N GLU A 299 14.76 -7.52 4.43
CA GLU A 299 14.22 -6.38 5.19
C GLU A 299 15.28 -5.68 6.02
N ASN A 300 16.13 -6.42 6.71
CA ASN A 300 17.19 -5.87 7.55
C ASN A 300 16.67 -4.78 8.51
N GLY A 301 15.47 -5.00 9.07
CA GLY A 301 14.80 -4.06 9.97
C GLY A 301 14.13 -2.88 9.26
N ARG A 302 13.70 -3.02 7.99
CA ARG A 302 12.92 -1.99 7.29
C ARG A 302 11.94 -2.57 6.29
N ALA A 303 10.65 -2.22 6.47
CA ALA A 303 9.57 -2.39 5.52
C ALA A 303 8.92 -1.03 5.24
N ALA A 304 8.63 -0.72 3.97
CA ALA A 304 8.08 0.59 3.62
C ALA A 304 7.13 0.53 2.42
N ALA A 305 6.36 1.58 2.24
CA ALA A 305 5.51 1.86 1.09
C ALA A 305 4.66 0.65 0.63
N PRO A 306 3.82 0.06 1.49
CA PRO A 306 3.06 -1.14 1.17
C PRO A 306 2.05 -0.89 0.06
N SER A 307 1.77 -1.93 -0.72
CA SER A 307 0.69 -2.02 -1.70
C SER A 307 -0.01 -3.36 -1.54
N PHE A 308 -1.32 -3.35 -1.50
CA PHE A 308 -2.11 -4.54 -1.21
C PHE A 308 -2.84 -5.05 -2.45
N GLY A 309 -2.99 -6.36 -2.54
CA GLY A 309 -3.74 -7.04 -3.57
C GLY A 309 -4.30 -8.36 -3.07
N THR A 310 -5.21 -8.94 -3.85
CA THR A 310 -5.79 -10.26 -3.57
C THR A 310 -5.67 -11.13 -4.81
N ASP A 311 -5.24 -12.36 -4.64
CA ASP A 311 -5.20 -13.38 -5.69
C ASP A 311 -5.89 -14.65 -5.18
N HIS A 312 -6.90 -15.10 -5.90
CA HIS A 312 -7.72 -16.27 -5.50
C HIS A 312 -8.23 -16.23 -4.05
N GLY A 313 -8.61 -15.03 -3.57
CA GLY A 313 -9.12 -14.84 -2.21
C GLY A 313 -8.03 -14.72 -1.13
N VAL A 314 -6.78 -14.91 -1.47
CA VAL A 314 -5.64 -14.74 -0.55
C VAL A 314 -5.14 -13.30 -0.59
N PRO A 315 -5.04 -12.61 0.56
CA PRO A 315 -4.51 -11.26 0.63
C PRO A 315 -2.98 -11.27 0.58
N TYR A 316 -2.42 -10.31 -0.14
CA TYR A 316 -0.99 -10.08 -0.28
C TYR A 316 -0.63 -8.62 -0.01
N MET A 317 0.51 -8.42 0.61
CA MET A 317 1.17 -7.14 0.75
C MET A 317 2.49 -7.17 -0.02
N ILE A 318 2.66 -6.24 -0.95
CA ILE A 318 3.89 -6.04 -1.71
C ILE A 318 4.49 -4.72 -1.22
N TYR A 319 5.76 -4.74 -0.83
CA TYR A 319 6.37 -3.62 -0.13
C TYR A 319 7.85 -3.48 -0.46
N GLU A 320 8.38 -2.33 -0.13
CA GLU A 320 9.79 -2.01 -0.19
C GLU A 320 10.47 -2.61 1.04
N ALA A 321 11.50 -3.44 0.85
CA ALA A 321 12.22 -4.15 1.89
C ALA A 321 13.70 -3.75 1.89
N GLY A 322 14.24 -3.49 3.08
CA GLY A 322 15.64 -3.16 3.26
C GLY A 322 15.99 -1.69 3.09
N GLU A 323 17.27 -1.40 3.20
CA GLU A 323 17.81 -0.05 3.07
C GLU A 323 17.60 0.50 1.67
N ARG A 324 17.40 1.80 1.60
CA ARG A 324 17.46 2.55 0.35
C ARG A 324 18.82 2.30 -0.33
N LEU A 325 18.87 2.18 -1.64
CA LEU A 325 20.04 1.82 -2.46
C LEU A 325 20.54 0.37 -2.30
N ALA A 326 19.99 -0.39 -1.37
CA ALA A 326 20.30 -1.82 -1.20
C ALA A 326 19.03 -2.65 -0.99
N GLY A 327 17.87 -2.07 -1.29
CA GLY A 327 16.57 -2.66 -1.05
C GLY A 327 16.09 -3.57 -2.18
N ALA A 328 14.92 -4.16 -1.93
CA ALA A 328 14.22 -5.03 -2.86
C ALA A 328 12.71 -4.77 -2.77
N ILE A 329 11.95 -5.25 -3.74
CA ILE A 329 10.49 -5.40 -3.58
C ILE A 329 10.23 -6.81 -3.09
N ALA A 330 9.62 -6.89 -1.91
CA ALA A 330 9.26 -8.12 -1.23
C ALA A 330 7.75 -8.32 -1.19
N MET A 331 7.35 -9.52 -0.81
CA MET A 331 5.95 -9.92 -0.68
C MET A 331 5.73 -10.64 0.65
N ALA A 332 4.64 -10.27 1.31
CA ALA A 332 4.06 -10.98 2.44
C ALA A 332 2.65 -11.47 2.10
N ARG A 333 2.24 -12.58 2.71
CA ARG A 333 0.91 -13.15 2.59
C ARG A 333 0.21 -13.12 3.94
N GLY A 334 -1.07 -12.72 3.92
CA GLY A 334 -1.94 -12.69 5.08
C GLY A 334 -2.93 -13.86 5.14
#